data_44d16db3592279a02a473069e74d99f7
#
_entry.id   44d16db3592279a02a473069e74d99f7
#
_cell.length_a   1.000
_cell.length_b   1.000
_cell.length_c   1.000
_cell.angle_alpha   90.00
_cell.angle_beta   90.00
_cell.angle_gamma   90.00
#
_symmetry.space_group_name_H-M   'P 1'
#
loop_
_entity.id
_entity.type
_entity.pdbx_description
1 polymer ?
#
loop_
_entity_poly.entity_id
_entity_poly.type
_entity_poly.pdbx_seq_one_letter_code
_entity_poly.pdbx_strand_id
1 'polypeptide(L)'
;MKARPFQPVTARSIGELNRTEAKALRDWKKWLDEVRLVAEKHIRWSLPLETFQIPKGLESILQELGRTSLSLGRRQGKRETNALKRHYRKASKLAMAPPSFTNFKVTPVEAIEAMDVRENYIAGQVQDDLFDEIRQVIKDNLDDKLSRAQAERMLQGILDDSLGRASLIVTTETTYGVNRGRLTAFAEDGVDYVEFLGVRDDRQSEICRSRHGKIMRLDDPRLAENTPPLHGRCRSLLSPIYSAFEPDLIKDANRNNWDGVHPLPNGWRK
;
A
#
# COMPACT_ATOMS: atom_id res chain seq x y z
N MET A 1 19.38 10.11 19.01
CA MET A 1 19.73 9.22 17.87
C MET A 1 20.54 9.98 16.85
N LYS A 2 21.75 9.56 16.52
CA LYS A 2 22.51 10.14 15.39
C LYS A 2 21.78 9.80 14.09
N ALA A 3 21.58 10.79 13.21
CA ALA A 3 21.02 10.58 11.89
C ALA A 3 21.94 9.68 11.05
N ARG A 4 21.36 8.83 10.20
CA ARG A 4 22.16 8.07 9.24
C ARG A 4 22.85 9.04 8.27
N PRO A 5 24.10 8.78 7.92
CA PRO A 5 24.83 9.61 6.95
C PRO A 5 24.25 9.51 5.53
N PHE A 6 23.41 8.51 5.28
CA PHE A 6 22.72 8.27 4.01
C PHE A 6 21.21 8.24 4.20
N GLN A 7 20.49 9.09 3.46
CA GLN A 7 19.02 9.08 3.42
C GLN A 7 18.55 8.41 2.13
N PRO A 8 17.98 7.19 2.22
CA PRO A 8 17.61 6.41 1.04
C PRO A 8 16.32 6.87 0.36
N VAL A 9 15.42 7.53 1.11
CA VAL A 9 14.14 8.00 0.57
C VAL A 9 14.28 9.41 0.02
N THR A 10 14.12 9.57 -1.28
CA THR A 10 14.28 10.85 -1.97
C THR A 10 12.92 11.48 -2.32
N ALA A 11 12.90 12.80 -2.55
CA ALA A 11 11.72 13.50 -3.09
C ALA A 11 11.22 12.88 -4.42
N ARG A 12 12.14 12.31 -5.22
CA ARG A 12 11.80 11.58 -6.44
C ARG A 12 10.96 10.33 -6.14
N SER A 13 11.32 9.55 -5.12
CA SER A 13 10.58 8.34 -4.71
C SER A 13 9.16 8.69 -4.28
N ILE A 14 8.99 9.77 -3.53
CA ILE A 14 7.67 10.28 -3.12
C ILE A 14 6.85 10.74 -4.35
N GLY A 15 7.48 11.46 -5.28
CA GLY A 15 6.80 11.91 -6.50
C GLY A 15 6.37 10.75 -7.41
N GLU A 16 7.10 9.65 -7.45
CA GLU A 16 6.72 8.43 -8.17
C GLU A 16 5.49 7.75 -7.52
N LEU A 17 5.44 7.68 -6.18
CA LEU A 17 4.29 7.18 -5.42
C LEU A 17 3.04 8.01 -5.72
N ASN A 18 3.11 9.34 -5.57
CA ASN A 18 1.99 10.23 -5.78
C ASN A 18 1.40 10.12 -7.19
N ARG A 19 2.24 9.92 -8.23
CA ARG A 19 1.77 9.73 -9.61
C ARG A 19 1.02 8.40 -9.78
N THR A 20 1.49 7.34 -9.15
CA THR A 20 0.85 6.03 -9.18
C THR A 20 -0.53 6.09 -8.53
N GLU A 21 -0.62 6.69 -7.34
CA GLU A 21 -1.89 6.90 -6.63
C GLU A 21 -2.86 7.77 -7.44
N ALA A 22 -2.38 8.88 -7.98
CA ALA A 22 -3.21 9.79 -8.78
C ALA A 22 -3.77 9.12 -10.05
N LYS A 23 -3.02 8.22 -10.69
CA LYS A 23 -3.52 7.42 -11.83
C LYS A 23 -4.65 6.50 -11.39
N ALA A 24 -4.42 5.71 -10.36
CA ALA A 24 -5.42 4.76 -9.86
C ALA A 24 -6.71 5.45 -9.42
N LEU A 25 -6.62 6.59 -8.74
CA LEU A 25 -7.79 7.38 -8.33
C LEU A 25 -8.58 7.93 -9.53
N ARG A 26 -7.89 8.38 -10.59
CA ARG A 26 -8.58 8.81 -11.81
C ARG A 26 -9.32 7.67 -12.50
N ASP A 27 -8.70 6.50 -12.57
CA ASP A 27 -9.29 5.33 -13.20
C ASP A 27 -10.48 4.79 -12.36
N TRP A 28 -10.35 4.81 -11.04
CA TRP A 28 -11.47 4.49 -10.12
C TRP A 28 -12.64 5.46 -10.28
N LYS A 29 -12.37 6.77 -10.36
CA LYS A 29 -13.43 7.77 -10.59
C LYS A 29 -14.19 7.51 -11.89
N LYS A 30 -13.49 7.17 -12.98
CA LYS A 30 -14.14 6.81 -14.25
C LYS A 30 -15.07 5.60 -14.10
N TRP A 31 -14.59 4.58 -13.39
CA TRP A 31 -15.40 3.41 -13.10
C TRP A 31 -16.66 3.77 -12.27
N LEU A 32 -16.56 4.64 -11.27
CA LEU A 32 -17.73 5.14 -10.52
C LEU A 32 -18.69 5.95 -11.41
N ASP A 33 -18.19 6.69 -12.38
CA ASP A 33 -19.04 7.39 -13.35
C ASP A 33 -19.84 6.40 -14.23
N GLU A 34 -19.25 5.26 -14.59
CA GLU A 34 -19.97 4.16 -15.27
C GLU A 34 -21.02 3.52 -14.37
N VAL A 35 -20.71 3.26 -13.10
CA VAL A 35 -21.67 2.77 -12.09
C VAL A 35 -22.83 3.72 -11.96
N ARG A 36 -22.56 5.03 -11.88
CA ARG A 36 -23.59 6.07 -11.82
C ARG A 36 -24.55 5.99 -13.01
N LEU A 37 -24.01 5.93 -14.22
CA LEU A 37 -24.83 5.88 -15.44
C LEU A 37 -25.78 4.67 -15.47
N VAL A 38 -25.31 3.51 -15.00
CA VAL A 38 -26.17 2.31 -14.92
C VAL A 38 -27.26 2.47 -13.86
N ALA A 39 -26.91 2.96 -12.67
CA ALA A 39 -27.86 3.17 -11.58
C ALA A 39 -28.93 4.24 -11.93
N GLU A 40 -28.51 5.38 -12.50
CA GLU A 40 -29.41 6.44 -12.94
C GLU A 40 -30.42 5.95 -14.00
N LYS A 41 -30.01 5.06 -14.91
CA LYS A 41 -30.96 4.45 -15.87
C LYS A 41 -32.06 3.64 -15.16
N HIS A 42 -31.68 2.86 -14.14
CA HIS A 42 -32.66 2.07 -13.38
C HIS A 42 -33.65 2.96 -12.62
N ILE A 43 -33.15 4.03 -11.97
CA ILE A 43 -33.99 5.01 -11.28
C ILE A 43 -34.88 5.78 -12.26
N ARG A 44 -34.33 6.21 -13.42
CA ARG A 44 -35.04 7.03 -14.40
C ARG A 44 -36.13 6.29 -15.13
N TRP A 45 -35.91 5.03 -15.49
CA TRP A 45 -36.78 4.24 -16.35
C TRP A 45 -37.51 3.12 -15.61
N SER A 46 -37.40 3.11 -14.27
CA SER A 46 -37.97 2.05 -13.41
C SER A 46 -37.66 0.64 -13.94
N LEU A 47 -36.41 0.42 -14.32
CA LEU A 47 -35.98 -0.89 -14.86
C LEU A 47 -36.06 -1.97 -13.79
N PRO A 48 -36.31 -3.23 -14.15
CA PRO A 48 -36.36 -4.33 -13.20
C PRO A 48 -35.07 -4.44 -12.38
N LEU A 49 -35.21 -4.61 -11.06
CA LEU A 49 -34.10 -4.67 -10.13
C LEU A 49 -33.11 -5.81 -10.43
N GLU A 50 -33.61 -6.91 -10.98
CA GLU A 50 -32.86 -8.09 -11.38
C GLU A 50 -31.86 -7.81 -12.52
N THR A 51 -32.07 -6.74 -13.27
CA THR A 51 -31.21 -6.31 -14.38
C THR A 51 -30.10 -5.38 -13.95
N PHE A 52 -30.12 -4.91 -12.68
CA PHE A 52 -29.06 -4.05 -12.16
C PHE A 52 -27.78 -4.86 -11.91
N GLN A 53 -26.70 -4.43 -12.54
CA GLN A 53 -25.37 -4.99 -12.36
C GLN A 53 -24.35 -3.86 -12.32
N ILE A 54 -23.39 -3.97 -11.41
CA ILE A 54 -22.24 -3.06 -11.38
C ILE A 54 -21.28 -3.37 -12.54
N PRO A 55 -20.82 -2.36 -13.28
CA PRO A 55 -19.81 -2.54 -14.32
C PRO A 55 -18.54 -3.21 -13.77
N LYS A 56 -17.99 -4.12 -14.55
CA LYS A 56 -16.69 -4.73 -14.26
C LYS A 56 -15.58 -3.72 -14.49
N GLY A 57 -14.45 -3.87 -13.80
CA GLY A 57 -13.28 -3.04 -14.05
C GLY A 57 -12.47 -2.68 -12.81
N LEU A 58 -13.08 -2.65 -11.63
CA LEU A 58 -12.38 -2.30 -10.39
C LEU A 58 -11.22 -3.26 -10.09
N GLU A 59 -11.40 -4.56 -10.32
CA GLU A 59 -10.34 -5.56 -10.18
C GLU A 59 -9.11 -5.21 -11.02
N SER A 60 -9.32 -4.88 -12.30
CA SER A 60 -8.22 -4.50 -13.21
C SER A 60 -7.49 -3.24 -12.75
N ILE A 61 -8.22 -2.27 -12.20
CA ILE A 61 -7.64 -1.03 -11.66
C ILE A 61 -6.74 -1.34 -10.45
N LEU A 62 -7.20 -2.17 -9.53
CA LEU A 62 -6.45 -2.56 -8.34
C LEU A 62 -5.26 -3.45 -8.69
N GLN A 63 -5.42 -4.44 -9.57
CA GLN A 63 -4.30 -5.26 -10.05
C GLN A 63 -3.21 -4.43 -10.72
N GLU A 64 -3.57 -3.47 -11.57
CA GLU A 64 -2.60 -2.56 -12.18
C GLU A 64 -1.89 -1.69 -11.13
N LEU A 65 -2.62 -1.21 -10.12
CA LEU A 65 -2.06 -0.49 -8.98
C LEU A 65 -1.04 -1.36 -8.23
N GLY A 66 -1.41 -2.59 -7.88
CA GLY A 66 -0.57 -3.53 -7.15
C GLY A 66 0.72 -3.85 -7.91
N ARG A 67 0.62 -4.24 -9.18
CA ARG A 67 1.78 -4.55 -10.04
C ARG A 67 2.68 -3.35 -10.25
N THR A 68 2.10 -2.17 -10.48
CA THR A 68 2.87 -0.93 -10.66
C THR A 68 3.60 -0.55 -9.37
N SER A 69 2.93 -0.65 -8.22
CA SER A 69 3.51 -0.34 -6.91
C SER A 69 4.63 -1.31 -6.53
N LEU A 70 4.45 -2.61 -6.77
CA LEU A 70 5.47 -3.64 -6.55
C LEU A 70 6.71 -3.37 -7.42
N SER A 71 6.51 -3.12 -8.72
CA SER A 71 7.58 -2.80 -9.67
C SER A 71 8.31 -1.50 -9.28
N LEU A 72 7.57 -0.48 -8.86
CA LEU A 72 8.12 0.77 -8.35
C LEU A 72 8.98 0.52 -7.11
N GLY A 73 8.48 -0.21 -6.13
CA GLY A 73 9.20 -0.56 -4.91
C GLY A 73 10.50 -1.31 -5.20
N ARG A 74 10.45 -2.29 -6.11
CA ARG A 74 11.65 -3.03 -6.54
C ARG A 74 12.70 -2.12 -7.19
N ARG A 75 12.29 -1.22 -8.09
CA ARG A 75 13.22 -0.23 -8.69
C ARG A 75 13.80 0.72 -7.65
N GLN A 76 12.99 1.19 -6.69
CA GLN A 76 13.47 2.05 -5.61
C GLN A 76 14.46 1.31 -4.72
N GLY A 77 14.15 0.08 -4.29
CA GLY A 77 15.03 -0.76 -3.50
C GLY A 77 16.39 -0.96 -4.18
N LYS A 78 16.41 -1.32 -5.46
CA LYS A 78 17.65 -1.46 -6.25
C LYS A 78 18.46 -0.16 -6.34
N ARG A 79 17.82 0.99 -6.51
CA ARG A 79 18.52 2.29 -6.51
C ARG A 79 19.17 2.57 -5.17
N GLU A 80 18.48 2.29 -4.07
CA GLU A 80 18.96 2.53 -2.71
C GLU A 80 20.12 1.62 -2.34
N THR A 81 19.99 0.32 -2.57
CA THR A 81 21.07 -0.63 -2.33
C THR A 81 22.31 -0.30 -3.15
N ASN A 82 22.14 0.06 -4.43
CA ASN A 82 23.25 0.50 -5.27
C ASN A 82 23.89 1.83 -4.82
N ALA A 83 23.08 2.77 -4.34
CA ALA A 83 23.59 4.04 -3.81
C ALA A 83 24.34 3.82 -2.50
N LEU A 84 23.83 2.97 -1.63
CA LEU A 84 24.44 2.60 -0.37
C LEU A 84 25.80 1.89 -0.62
N LYS A 85 25.83 0.89 -1.49
CA LYS A 85 27.06 0.20 -1.90
C LYS A 85 28.10 1.18 -2.47
N ARG A 86 27.70 2.14 -3.32
CA ARG A 86 28.60 3.16 -3.86
C ARG A 86 29.13 4.11 -2.79
N HIS A 87 28.27 4.53 -1.86
CA HIS A 87 28.65 5.41 -0.76
C HIS A 87 29.75 4.78 0.08
N TYR A 88 29.56 3.53 0.50
CA TYR A 88 30.51 2.84 1.36
C TYR A 88 31.74 2.32 0.63
N ARG A 89 31.67 1.97 -0.65
CA ARG A 89 32.86 1.66 -1.47
C ARG A 89 33.82 2.83 -1.60
N LYS A 90 33.30 4.06 -1.61
CA LYS A 90 34.16 5.27 -1.58
C LYS A 90 34.79 5.49 -0.22
N ALA A 91 34.15 5.04 0.85
CA ALA A 91 34.63 5.19 2.22
C ALA A 91 35.57 4.06 2.66
N SER A 92 35.43 2.85 2.08
CA SER A 92 36.29 1.71 2.38
C SER A 92 36.96 1.16 1.12
N LYS A 93 38.29 1.02 1.12
CA LYS A 93 39.03 0.32 0.05
C LYS A 93 38.88 -1.20 0.08
N LEU A 94 38.00 -1.74 0.93
CA LEU A 94 37.75 -3.17 1.08
C LEU A 94 36.55 -3.61 0.20
N ALA A 95 36.89 -4.43 -0.81
CA ALA A 95 35.89 -5.19 -1.54
C ALA A 95 35.40 -6.36 -0.66
N MET A 96 34.32 -6.17 0.07
CA MET A 96 33.61 -7.29 0.70
C MET A 96 32.52 -7.79 -0.25
N ALA A 97 32.54 -9.09 -0.53
CA ALA A 97 31.40 -9.75 -1.14
C ALA A 97 30.19 -9.65 -0.18
N PRO A 98 28.98 -9.32 -0.67
CA PRO A 98 27.81 -9.31 0.19
C PRO A 98 27.58 -10.73 0.74
N PRO A 99 27.19 -10.86 2.03
CA PRO A 99 26.79 -12.16 2.57
C PRO A 99 25.60 -12.70 1.75
N SER A 100 25.69 -13.98 1.36
CA SER A 100 24.62 -14.66 0.67
C SER A 100 23.57 -15.12 1.71
N PHE A 101 22.42 -14.47 1.78
CA PHE A 101 21.30 -14.95 2.57
C PHE A 101 20.38 -15.83 1.69
N THR A 102 20.34 -17.12 2.00
CA THR A 102 19.63 -18.13 1.21
C THR A 102 18.19 -18.39 1.62
N ASN A 103 17.65 -17.69 2.62
CA ASN A 103 16.38 -18.07 3.24
C ASN A 103 15.18 -17.14 3.02
N PHE A 104 15.32 -16.01 2.34
CA PHE A 104 14.17 -15.17 1.99
C PHE A 104 13.72 -15.51 0.56
N LYS A 105 12.83 -16.51 0.45
CA LYS A 105 12.30 -17.00 -0.82
C LYS A 105 10.97 -16.33 -1.18
N VAL A 106 10.96 -15.03 -1.41
CA VAL A 106 9.84 -14.43 -2.14
C VAL A 106 10.34 -14.10 -3.54
N THR A 107 10.01 -14.97 -4.49
CA THR A 107 10.27 -14.66 -5.90
C THR A 107 9.40 -13.49 -6.35
N PRO A 108 9.82 -12.72 -7.38
CA PRO A 108 8.95 -11.68 -7.94
C PRO A 108 7.59 -12.22 -8.41
N VAL A 109 7.53 -13.49 -8.86
CA VAL A 109 6.28 -14.15 -9.29
C VAL A 109 5.36 -14.38 -8.10
N GLU A 110 5.84 -14.99 -7.01
CA GLU A 110 5.05 -15.19 -5.78
C GLU A 110 4.55 -13.87 -5.19
N ALA A 111 5.36 -12.80 -5.26
CA ALA A 111 4.94 -11.49 -4.81
C ALA A 111 3.82 -10.89 -5.68
N ILE A 112 3.85 -11.11 -6.99
CA ILE A 112 2.80 -10.68 -7.92
C ILE A 112 1.51 -11.48 -7.67
N GLU A 113 1.60 -12.81 -7.56
CA GLU A 113 0.44 -13.68 -7.29
C GLU A 113 -0.24 -13.31 -5.96
N ALA A 114 0.53 -13.06 -4.91
CA ALA A 114 -0.01 -12.61 -3.62
C ALA A 114 -0.69 -11.24 -3.71
N MET A 115 -0.15 -10.32 -4.53
CA MET A 115 -0.78 -9.03 -4.81
C MET A 115 -2.11 -9.22 -5.56
N ASP A 116 -2.13 -10.00 -6.64
CA ASP A 116 -3.35 -10.23 -7.43
C ASP A 116 -4.48 -10.86 -6.59
N VAL A 117 -4.18 -11.81 -5.72
CA VAL A 117 -5.15 -12.40 -4.78
C VAL A 117 -5.73 -11.36 -3.84
N ARG A 118 -4.87 -10.51 -3.25
CA ARG A 118 -5.28 -9.44 -2.36
C ARG A 118 -6.15 -8.40 -3.06
N GLU A 119 -5.73 -7.95 -4.25
CA GLU A 119 -6.43 -6.93 -5.02
C GLU A 119 -7.83 -7.43 -5.49
N ASN A 120 -7.93 -8.70 -5.89
CA ASN A 120 -9.21 -9.31 -6.22
C ASN A 120 -10.16 -9.37 -5.01
N TYR A 121 -9.64 -9.72 -3.83
CA TYR A 121 -10.43 -9.73 -2.60
C TYR A 121 -10.95 -8.33 -2.25
N ILE A 122 -10.10 -7.30 -2.30
CA ILE A 122 -10.49 -5.91 -2.00
C ILE A 122 -11.52 -5.41 -3.04
N ALA A 123 -11.29 -5.70 -4.33
CA ALA A 123 -12.21 -5.32 -5.38
C ALA A 123 -13.59 -5.94 -5.18
N GLY A 124 -13.65 -7.23 -4.85
CA GLY A 124 -14.90 -7.94 -4.56
C GLY A 124 -15.66 -7.28 -3.41
N GLN A 125 -15.00 -7.05 -2.27
CA GLN A 125 -15.65 -6.41 -1.12
C GLN A 125 -16.22 -5.02 -1.45
N VAL A 126 -15.46 -4.19 -2.18
CA VAL A 126 -15.94 -2.85 -2.56
C VAL A 126 -17.12 -2.92 -3.53
N GLN A 127 -17.08 -3.86 -4.48
CA GLN A 127 -18.16 -4.04 -5.45
C GLN A 127 -19.44 -4.56 -4.79
N ASP A 128 -19.32 -5.53 -3.88
CA ASP A 128 -20.46 -6.10 -3.15
C ASP A 128 -21.13 -5.05 -2.26
N ASP A 129 -20.36 -4.31 -1.46
CA ASP A 129 -20.87 -3.23 -0.62
C ASP A 129 -21.62 -2.18 -1.47
N LEU A 130 -20.97 -1.73 -2.56
CA LEU A 130 -21.53 -0.71 -3.44
C LEU A 130 -22.80 -1.22 -4.18
N PHE A 131 -22.79 -2.47 -4.59
CA PHE A 131 -23.94 -3.12 -5.22
C PHE A 131 -25.15 -3.15 -4.28
N ASP A 132 -24.95 -3.57 -3.04
CA ASP A 132 -26.03 -3.68 -2.05
C ASP A 132 -26.61 -2.30 -1.69
N GLU A 133 -25.74 -1.30 -1.46
CA GLU A 133 -26.14 0.06 -1.16
C GLU A 133 -26.97 0.68 -2.32
N ILE A 134 -26.51 0.57 -3.57
CA ILE A 134 -27.23 1.13 -4.74
C ILE A 134 -28.50 0.35 -5.04
N ARG A 135 -28.44 -0.98 -4.93
CA ARG A 135 -29.60 -1.85 -5.14
C ARG A 135 -30.75 -1.50 -4.20
N GLN A 136 -30.43 -1.17 -2.94
CA GLN A 136 -31.44 -0.74 -1.98
C GLN A 136 -32.09 0.60 -2.38
N VAL A 137 -31.32 1.57 -2.86
CA VAL A 137 -31.85 2.85 -3.36
C VAL A 137 -32.77 2.65 -4.55
N ILE A 138 -32.37 1.80 -5.52
CA ILE A 138 -33.22 1.49 -6.69
C ILE A 138 -34.52 0.81 -6.25
N LYS A 139 -34.43 -0.16 -5.33
CA LYS A 139 -35.60 -0.84 -4.79
C LYS A 139 -36.57 0.12 -4.11
N ASP A 140 -36.05 0.99 -3.23
CA ASP A 140 -36.90 1.94 -2.51
C ASP A 140 -37.52 3.00 -3.43
N ASN A 141 -36.90 3.30 -4.57
CA ASN A 141 -37.50 4.11 -5.62
C ASN A 141 -38.59 3.35 -6.37
N LEU A 142 -38.38 2.07 -6.70
CA LEU A 142 -39.39 1.22 -7.35
C LEU A 142 -40.64 0.96 -6.45
N ASP A 143 -40.40 0.87 -5.14
CA ASP A 143 -41.47 0.68 -4.13
C ASP A 143 -42.18 2.00 -3.74
N ASP A 144 -41.97 3.10 -4.47
CA ASP A 144 -42.51 4.45 -4.20
C ASP A 144 -42.17 5.02 -2.80
N LYS A 145 -41.17 4.45 -2.10
CA LYS A 145 -40.69 4.98 -0.82
C LYS A 145 -39.79 6.20 -1.00
N LEU A 146 -39.10 6.29 -2.13
CA LEU A 146 -38.25 7.42 -2.52
C LEU A 146 -38.75 8.01 -3.84
N SER A 147 -38.93 9.33 -3.88
CA SER A 147 -39.03 10.03 -5.15
C SER A 147 -37.73 9.90 -5.94
N ARG A 148 -37.79 10.02 -7.25
CA ARG A 148 -36.62 10.01 -8.13
C ARG A 148 -35.53 10.99 -7.67
N ALA A 149 -35.90 12.23 -7.33
CA ALA A 149 -34.96 13.23 -6.85
C ALA A 149 -34.28 12.85 -5.52
N GLN A 150 -34.98 12.11 -4.64
CA GLN A 150 -34.38 11.55 -3.42
C GLN A 150 -33.42 10.43 -3.73
N ALA A 151 -33.82 9.50 -4.61
CA ALA A 151 -32.96 8.39 -5.03
C ALA A 151 -31.68 8.87 -5.72
N GLU A 152 -31.77 9.86 -6.63
CA GLU A 152 -30.61 10.47 -7.29
C GLU A 152 -29.66 11.14 -6.26
N ARG A 153 -30.16 11.82 -5.23
CA ARG A 153 -29.34 12.40 -4.15
C ARG A 153 -28.68 11.33 -3.30
N MET A 154 -29.39 10.25 -2.95
CA MET A 154 -28.81 9.16 -2.17
C MET A 154 -27.74 8.43 -2.97
N LEU A 155 -27.98 8.16 -4.26
CA LEU A 155 -26.97 7.60 -5.16
C LEU A 155 -25.70 8.45 -5.19
N GLN A 156 -25.84 9.78 -5.31
CA GLN A 156 -24.69 10.67 -5.30
C GLN A 156 -23.91 10.56 -3.98
N GLY A 157 -24.58 10.52 -2.83
CA GLY A 157 -23.94 10.33 -1.52
C GLY A 157 -23.14 9.05 -1.44
N ILE A 158 -23.71 7.91 -1.88
CA ILE A 158 -23.04 6.61 -1.93
C ILE A 158 -21.75 6.66 -2.78
N LEU A 159 -21.84 7.30 -3.95
CA LEU A 159 -20.68 7.41 -4.86
C LEU A 159 -19.58 8.33 -4.30
N ASP A 160 -19.94 9.42 -3.64
CA ASP A 160 -18.99 10.33 -2.99
C ASP A 160 -18.28 9.63 -1.82
N ASP A 161 -18.99 8.86 -0.99
CA ASP A 161 -18.42 8.05 0.08
C ASP A 161 -17.50 6.96 -0.47
N SER A 162 -17.88 6.32 -1.57
CA SER A 162 -17.06 5.33 -2.26
C SER A 162 -15.75 5.95 -2.79
N LEU A 163 -15.78 7.18 -3.31
CA LEU A 163 -14.58 7.88 -3.74
C LEU A 163 -13.68 8.24 -2.56
N GLY A 164 -14.25 8.58 -1.40
CA GLY A 164 -13.51 8.78 -0.15
C GLY A 164 -12.79 7.51 0.31
N ARG A 165 -13.48 6.35 0.25
CA ARG A 165 -12.90 5.02 0.54
C ARG A 165 -11.81 4.65 -0.48
N ALA A 166 -11.99 4.97 -1.76
CA ALA A 166 -11.01 4.74 -2.82
C ALA A 166 -9.64 5.37 -2.49
N SER A 167 -9.63 6.61 -2.02
CA SER A 167 -8.38 7.28 -1.61
C SER A 167 -7.66 6.55 -0.48
N LEU A 168 -8.41 6.02 0.49
CA LEU A 168 -7.86 5.22 1.59
C LEU A 168 -7.22 3.93 1.06
N ILE A 169 -7.95 3.18 0.23
CA ILE A 169 -7.52 1.90 -0.33
C ILE A 169 -6.29 2.12 -1.21
N VAL A 170 -6.35 3.02 -2.17
CA VAL A 170 -5.25 3.31 -3.11
C VAL A 170 -3.96 3.65 -2.38
N THR A 171 -3.99 4.55 -1.39
CA THR A 171 -2.79 4.90 -0.62
C THR A 171 -2.25 3.72 0.18
N THR A 172 -3.14 2.92 0.77
CA THR A 172 -2.75 1.76 1.57
C THR A 172 -2.12 0.68 0.69
N GLU A 173 -2.75 0.33 -0.43
CA GLU A 173 -2.26 -0.70 -1.35
C GLU A 173 -0.99 -0.26 -2.09
N THR A 174 -0.87 1.02 -2.46
CA THR A 174 0.41 1.55 -2.99
C THR A 174 1.55 1.34 -1.98
N THR A 175 1.33 1.67 -0.71
CA THR A 175 2.34 1.46 0.35
C THR A 175 2.66 -0.03 0.54
N TYR A 176 1.65 -0.90 0.48
CA TYR A 176 1.82 -2.35 0.55
C TYR A 176 2.72 -2.86 -0.59
N GLY A 177 2.35 -2.59 -1.84
CA GLY A 177 3.08 -3.03 -3.01
C GLY A 177 4.52 -2.52 -3.05
N VAL A 178 4.72 -1.23 -2.73
CA VAL A 178 6.05 -0.63 -2.71
C VAL A 178 6.96 -1.26 -1.66
N ASN A 179 6.50 -1.49 -0.43
CA ASN A 179 7.34 -2.12 0.59
C ASN A 179 7.65 -3.58 0.26
N ARG A 180 6.72 -4.32 -0.33
CA ARG A 180 6.96 -5.70 -0.82
C ARG A 180 8.01 -5.72 -1.94
N GLY A 181 7.90 -4.82 -2.92
CA GLY A 181 8.88 -4.70 -3.98
C GLY A 181 10.28 -4.31 -3.47
N ARG A 182 10.35 -3.43 -2.46
CA ARG A 182 11.60 -3.05 -1.79
C ARG A 182 12.24 -4.24 -1.10
N LEU A 183 11.47 -5.00 -0.30
CA LEU A 183 11.96 -6.20 0.39
C LEU A 183 12.50 -7.24 -0.60
N THR A 184 11.81 -7.46 -1.73
CA THR A 184 12.31 -8.34 -2.80
C THR A 184 13.67 -7.87 -3.31
N ALA A 185 13.81 -6.57 -3.60
CA ALA A 185 15.08 -6.01 -4.06
C ALA A 185 16.18 -6.11 -2.99
N PHE A 186 15.85 -5.92 -1.73
CA PHE A 186 16.78 -6.01 -0.61
C PHE A 186 17.31 -7.44 -0.45
N ALA A 187 16.43 -8.43 -0.51
CA ALA A 187 16.81 -9.84 -0.46
C ALA A 187 17.74 -10.22 -1.61
N GLU A 188 17.40 -9.83 -2.86
CA GLU A 188 18.23 -10.08 -4.04
C GLU A 188 19.61 -9.42 -3.95
N ASP A 189 19.71 -8.26 -3.28
CA ASP A 189 20.95 -7.50 -3.15
C ASP A 189 21.79 -7.86 -1.91
N GLY A 190 21.33 -8.87 -1.11
CA GLY A 190 22.04 -9.35 0.08
C GLY A 190 22.02 -8.35 1.25
N VAL A 191 20.93 -7.61 1.38
CA VAL A 191 20.64 -6.79 2.57
C VAL A 191 20.33 -7.71 3.73
N ASP A 192 20.89 -7.43 4.90
CA ASP A 192 20.70 -8.27 6.10
C ASP A 192 19.78 -7.66 7.14
N TYR A 193 19.64 -6.33 7.16
CA TYR A 193 18.74 -5.62 8.07
C TYR A 193 17.92 -4.56 7.33
N VAL A 194 16.79 -4.20 7.93
CA VAL A 194 15.97 -3.06 7.51
C VAL A 194 15.69 -2.13 8.69
N GLU A 195 15.56 -0.85 8.39
CA GLU A 195 15.11 0.20 9.32
C GLU A 195 13.71 0.64 8.95
N PHE A 196 12.82 0.75 9.95
CA PHE A 196 11.49 1.32 9.76
C PHE A 196 11.58 2.85 9.69
N LEU A 197 11.14 3.43 8.57
CA LEU A 197 11.11 4.87 8.35
C LEU A 197 9.65 5.36 8.29
N GLY A 198 9.20 5.96 9.38
CA GLY A 198 7.95 6.72 9.42
C GLY A 198 8.16 8.13 8.86
N VAL A 199 7.18 8.65 8.12
CA VAL A 199 7.19 10.04 7.65
C VAL A 199 6.94 10.97 8.85
N ARG A 200 7.89 11.88 9.12
CA ARG A 200 7.83 12.80 10.25
C ARG A 200 7.04 14.06 9.87
N ASP A 201 5.74 14.01 10.04
CA ASP A 201 4.86 15.17 9.92
C ASP A 201 3.70 15.05 10.92
N ASP A 202 2.83 16.06 10.98
CA ASP A 202 1.68 16.13 11.90
C ASP A 202 0.65 15.02 11.69
N ARG A 203 0.72 14.31 10.54
CA ARG A 203 -0.16 13.19 10.20
C ARG A 203 0.45 11.83 10.54
N GLN A 204 1.63 11.79 11.15
CA GLN A 204 2.27 10.55 11.56
C GLN A 204 1.51 9.92 12.73
N SER A 205 0.99 8.70 12.53
CA SER A 205 0.33 7.95 13.62
C SER A 205 1.33 7.53 14.71
N GLU A 206 0.83 7.33 15.94
CA GLU A 206 1.62 6.78 17.04
C GLU A 206 2.20 5.39 16.71
N ILE A 207 1.44 4.59 15.95
CA ILE A 207 1.88 3.27 15.46
C ILE A 207 3.20 3.40 14.67
N CYS A 208 3.26 4.34 13.72
CA CYS A 208 4.46 4.56 12.90
C CYS A 208 5.54 5.33 13.65
N ARG A 209 5.15 6.22 14.58
CA ARG A 209 6.09 7.00 15.39
C ARG A 209 6.90 6.10 16.32
N SER A 210 6.24 5.16 17.01
CA SER A 210 6.90 4.22 17.94
C SER A 210 7.90 3.28 17.25
N ARG A 211 7.72 3.05 15.94
CA ARG A 211 8.60 2.18 15.13
C ARG A 211 9.68 2.93 14.38
N HIS A 212 9.58 4.26 14.28
CA HIS A 212 10.56 5.05 13.52
C HIS A 212 11.99 4.85 14.04
N GLY A 213 12.91 4.44 13.17
CA GLY A 213 14.30 4.17 13.49
C GLY A 213 14.56 2.80 14.12
N LYS A 214 13.54 1.97 14.33
CA LYS A 214 13.72 0.58 14.76
C LYS A 214 14.27 -0.26 13.62
N ILE A 215 15.09 -1.25 13.94
CA ILE A 215 15.73 -2.13 12.98
C ILE A 215 15.34 -3.58 13.21
N MET A 216 15.32 -4.35 12.13
CA MET A 216 15.04 -5.79 12.13
C MET A 216 15.93 -6.49 11.12
N ARG A 217 16.25 -7.75 11.34
CA ARG A 217 16.82 -8.61 10.31
C ARG A 217 15.77 -8.95 9.26
N LEU A 218 16.19 -9.24 8.03
CA LEU A 218 15.24 -9.68 6.98
C LEU A 218 14.60 -11.03 7.28
N ASP A 219 15.23 -11.87 8.08
CA ASP A 219 14.72 -13.17 8.53
C ASP A 219 14.02 -13.11 9.90
N ASP A 220 13.81 -11.92 10.46
CA ASP A 220 13.10 -11.75 11.75
C ASP A 220 11.63 -12.11 11.58
N PRO A 221 11.07 -13.01 12.42
CA PRO A 221 9.65 -13.38 12.36
C PRO A 221 8.70 -12.18 12.54
N ARG A 222 9.14 -11.10 13.19
CA ARG A 222 8.36 -9.86 13.35
C ARG A 222 8.32 -9.00 12.09
N LEU A 223 9.12 -9.32 11.06
CA LEU A 223 9.21 -8.51 9.85
C LEU A 223 7.85 -8.39 9.16
N ALA A 224 7.12 -9.50 9.04
CA ALA A 224 5.82 -9.52 8.37
C ALA A 224 4.83 -8.57 9.06
N GLU A 225 4.77 -8.60 10.40
CA GLU A 225 3.89 -7.75 11.21
C GLU A 225 4.27 -6.27 11.16
N ASN A 226 5.56 -5.97 11.07
CA ASN A 226 6.10 -4.61 11.12
C ASN A 226 6.44 -4.03 9.72
N THR A 227 6.11 -4.73 8.64
CA THR A 227 6.23 -4.19 7.28
C THR A 227 5.04 -3.27 6.98
N PRO A 228 5.25 -2.00 6.59
CA PRO A 228 4.15 -1.12 6.18
C PRO A 228 3.36 -1.69 4.99
N PRO A 229 2.02 -1.39 4.92
CA PRO A 229 1.24 -0.48 5.76
C PRO A 229 0.86 -1.09 7.12
N LEU A 230 0.86 -0.28 8.18
CA LEU A 230 0.47 -0.70 9.55
C LEU A 230 -0.93 -0.20 9.93
N HIS A 231 -1.53 0.63 9.12
CA HIS A 231 -2.87 1.22 9.26
C HIS A 231 -3.28 1.83 7.92
N GLY A 232 -4.52 2.21 7.79
CA GLY A 232 -5.01 2.93 6.60
C GLY A 232 -4.24 4.23 6.35
N ARG A 233 -3.94 4.53 5.08
CA ARG A 233 -3.14 5.69 4.64
C ARG A 233 -1.73 5.74 5.25
N CYS A 234 -1.16 4.59 5.56
CA CYS A 234 0.22 4.49 6.01
C CYS A 234 1.18 4.92 4.91
N ARG A 235 2.17 5.76 5.24
CA ARG A 235 3.18 6.29 4.29
C ARG A 235 4.60 5.87 4.66
N SER A 236 4.73 4.94 5.62
CA SER A 236 6.02 4.45 6.11
C SER A 236 6.67 3.51 5.11
N LEU A 237 7.99 3.48 5.13
CA LEU A 237 8.81 2.62 4.27
C LEU A 237 9.86 1.87 5.09
N LEU A 238 10.35 0.76 4.54
CA LEU A 238 11.53 0.08 5.05
C LEU A 238 12.76 0.57 4.27
N SER A 239 13.89 0.73 4.96
CA SER A 239 15.17 1.17 4.40
C SER A 239 16.25 0.10 4.60
N PRO A 240 17.11 -0.18 3.60
CA PRO A 240 18.10 -1.24 3.71
C PRO A 240 19.26 -0.85 4.62
N ILE A 241 19.80 -1.82 5.37
CA ILE A 241 21.03 -1.70 6.14
C ILE A 241 21.90 -2.93 5.83
N TYR A 242 23.18 -2.69 5.57
CA TYR A 242 24.20 -3.72 5.52
C TYR A 242 25.01 -3.68 6.83
N SER A 243 24.97 -4.77 7.61
CA SER A 243 25.68 -4.84 8.89
C SER A 243 27.18 -4.57 8.75
N ALA A 244 27.78 -5.00 7.64
CA ALA A 244 29.18 -4.76 7.33
C ALA A 244 29.53 -3.28 7.14
N PHE A 245 28.58 -2.43 6.75
CA PHE A 245 28.81 -1.00 6.51
C PHE A 245 28.33 -0.12 7.66
N GLU A 246 27.34 -0.58 8.42
CA GLU A 246 26.70 0.20 9.48
C GLU A 246 26.63 -0.60 10.81
N PRO A 247 27.78 -1.15 11.31
CA PRO A 247 27.77 -2.03 12.47
C PRO A 247 27.30 -1.33 13.77
N ASP A 248 27.51 -0.02 13.87
CA ASP A 248 27.08 0.74 15.05
C ASP A 248 25.55 0.87 15.13
N LEU A 249 24.85 0.90 13.98
CA LEU A 249 23.39 0.88 13.98
C LEU A 249 22.87 -0.46 14.51
N ILE A 250 23.51 -1.55 14.12
CA ILE A 250 23.11 -2.90 14.51
C ILE A 250 23.34 -3.15 16.02
N LYS A 251 24.35 -2.52 16.61
CA LYS A 251 24.67 -2.62 18.06
C LYS A 251 23.82 -1.68 18.93
N ASP A 252 23.08 -0.74 18.34
CA ASP A 252 22.25 0.20 19.10
C ASP A 252 21.04 -0.53 19.72
N ALA A 253 21.11 -0.76 21.04
CA ALA A 253 20.08 -1.47 21.79
C ALA A 253 18.70 -0.80 21.67
N ASN A 254 18.63 0.54 21.58
CA ASN A 254 17.37 1.26 21.45
C ASN A 254 16.69 0.99 20.10
N ARG A 255 17.47 0.80 19.03
CA ARG A 255 16.96 0.48 17.69
C ARG A 255 16.49 -0.97 17.59
N ASN A 256 17.16 -1.87 18.32
CA ASN A 256 16.81 -3.30 18.35
C ASN A 256 15.68 -3.62 19.35
N ASN A 257 15.40 -2.75 20.30
CA ASN A 257 14.35 -2.94 21.27
C ASN A 257 12.99 -2.58 20.66
N TRP A 258 12.11 -3.57 20.53
CA TRP A 258 10.73 -3.45 20.02
C TRP A 258 9.70 -3.44 21.15
N ASP A 259 10.12 -3.47 22.43
CA ASP A 259 9.20 -3.38 23.56
C ASP A 259 8.54 -1.99 23.57
N GLY A 260 7.27 -1.96 23.90
CA GLY A 260 6.49 -0.72 24.00
C GLY A 260 6.15 -0.04 22.67
N VAL A 261 6.33 -0.73 21.52
CA VAL A 261 5.78 -0.20 20.27
C VAL A 261 4.26 -0.22 20.33
N HIS A 262 3.65 0.84 19.79
CA HIS A 262 2.20 0.99 19.81
C HIS A 262 1.53 -0.18 19.04
N PRO A 263 0.49 -0.83 19.60
CA PRO A 263 -0.16 -1.97 18.96
C PRO A 263 -0.79 -1.59 17.61
N LEU A 264 -0.94 -2.57 16.74
CA LEU A 264 -1.68 -2.40 15.49
C LEU A 264 -3.17 -2.20 15.76
N PRO A 265 -3.92 -1.56 14.84
CA PRO A 265 -5.36 -1.42 14.97
C PRO A 265 -6.05 -2.78 15.10
N ASN A 266 -7.10 -2.86 15.93
CA ASN A 266 -7.89 -4.08 16.09
C ASN A 266 -8.44 -4.51 14.71
N GLY A 267 -8.32 -5.81 14.41
CA GLY A 267 -8.77 -6.34 13.13
C GLY A 267 -7.87 -6.02 11.93
N TRP A 268 -6.75 -5.31 12.11
CA TRP A 268 -5.79 -5.08 11.04
C TRP A 268 -5.14 -6.39 10.62
N ARG A 269 -5.45 -6.86 9.43
CA ARG A 269 -4.85 -8.08 8.82
C ARG A 269 -4.01 -7.68 7.62
N LYS A 270 -2.89 -8.36 7.47
CA LYS A 270 -1.97 -8.20 6.34
C LYS A 270 -2.09 -9.35 5.36
#